data_386787a36bb105c5587b4e3818e9f4b0
#
_entry.id   386787a36bb105c5587b4e3818e9f4b0
#
_cell.length_a   1.000
_cell.length_b   1.000
_cell.length_c   1.000
_cell.angle_alpha   90.00
_cell.angle_beta   90.00
_cell.angle_gamma   90.00
#
_symmetry.space_group_name_H-M   'P 1'
#
loop_
_entity.id
_entity.type
_entity.pdbx_description
1 polymer ?
#
loop_
_entity_poly.entity_id
_entity_poly.type
_entity_poly.pdbx_seq_one_letter_code
_entity_poly.pdbx_strand_id
1 'polypeptide(L)'
;DYSNPTVNADGSLTYPMILEKRWPNDEDIELPPNVSYDNLDGYNRKLYYEFSVEYNRSFGSHNVTALALMNRQVSDSKDDKVIKFPSYREEWVGRVTYNWKERYLAEMNISYTGSEKFARGQRFGLFPSYSLGWRASEEPFIKKHVGDVLTNLKFRYSYGKVGSDAAAARWNYIQLFNSLGSIELGNTQGVTHSPLYTEGDIANLTSTWEKATKHNFGIEIGLWNKLDLTLDLFKENRKDILMTPQTTSSIVGATFNAINRGETKNHG
;
A
#
# COMPACT_ATOMS: atom_id res chain seq x y z
N ASP A 1 43.85 0.15 -8.93
CA ASP A 1 45.18 0.67 -8.57
C ASP A 1 46.15 0.37 -9.74
N TYR A 2 46.43 1.35 -10.62
CA TYR A 2 47.42 1.25 -11.67
C TYR A 2 48.84 1.44 -11.10
N SER A 3 49.17 0.61 -10.13
CA SER A 3 50.46 0.73 -9.42
C SER A 3 51.59 0.24 -10.33
N ASN A 4 52.36 1.20 -10.83
CA ASN A 4 53.67 1.04 -11.46
C ASN A 4 53.71 0.09 -12.68
N PRO A 5 53.38 0.58 -13.87
CA PRO A 5 53.64 -0.17 -15.08
C PRO A 5 55.16 -0.41 -15.26
N THR A 6 55.51 -1.59 -15.71
CA THR A 6 56.88 -1.90 -16.11
C THR A 6 57.10 -1.38 -17.56
N VAL A 7 58.13 -0.57 -17.73
CA VAL A 7 58.52 -0.10 -19.04
C VAL A 7 59.35 -1.18 -19.71
N ASN A 8 58.86 -1.73 -20.81
CA ASN A 8 59.61 -2.73 -21.60
C ASN A 8 60.75 -2.08 -22.40
N ALA A 9 61.68 -2.88 -22.90
CA ALA A 9 62.83 -2.42 -23.66
C ALA A 9 62.44 -1.72 -24.99
N ASP A 10 61.24 -1.93 -25.51
CA ASP A 10 60.66 -1.30 -26.70
C ASP A 10 59.86 -0.01 -26.40
N GLY A 11 59.84 0.42 -25.12
CA GLY A 11 59.09 1.58 -24.66
C GLY A 11 57.59 1.33 -24.38
N SER A 12 57.11 0.11 -24.56
CA SER A 12 55.74 -0.24 -24.21
C SER A 12 55.56 -0.39 -22.68
N LEU A 13 54.34 -0.14 -22.16
CA LEU A 13 54.02 -0.28 -20.76
C LEU A 13 53.27 -1.59 -20.52
N THR A 14 53.79 -2.42 -19.63
CA THR A 14 53.07 -3.59 -19.10
C THR A 14 52.55 -3.28 -17.69
N TYR A 15 51.27 -3.41 -17.50
CA TYR A 15 50.64 -3.24 -16.19
C TYR A 15 50.61 -4.56 -15.47
N PRO A 16 50.92 -4.56 -14.13
CA PRO A 16 50.81 -5.78 -13.36
C PRO A 16 49.38 -6.26 -13.34
N MET A 17 49.16 -7.52 -13.61
CA MET A 17 47.86 -8.16 -13.45
C MET A 17 47.55 -8.35 -11.97
N ILE A 18 46.34 -8.02 -11.58
CA ILE A 18 45.88 -8.28 -10.18
C ILE A 18 45.41 -9.73 -10.11
N LEU A 19 46.12 -10.49 -9.27
CA LEU A 19 45.73 -11.86 -8.95
C LEU A 19 44.62 -11.81 -7.90
N GLU A 20 43.43 -12.20 -8.26
CA GLU A 20 42.30 -12.28 -7.36
C GLU A 20 41.82 -13.73 -7.21
N LYS A 21 41.91 -14.25 -5.99
CA LYS A 21 41.38 -15.56 -5.63
C LYS A 21 39.88 -15.52 -5.56
N ARG A 22 39.23 -16.12 -6.51
CA ARG A 22 37.76 -16.15 -6.63
C ARG A 22 37.10 -17.21 -5.76
N TRP A 23 37.85 -18.32 -5.46
CA TRP A 23 37.37 -19.44 -4.64
C TRP A 23 38.58 -20.02 -3.86
N PRO A 24 38.36 -20.63 -2.66
CA PRO A 24 39.44 -21.14 -1.82
C PRO A 24 40.36 -22.16 -2.48
N ASN A 25 39.90 -22.81 -3.54
CA ASN A 25 40.63 -23.85 -4.28
C ASN A 25 40.97 -23.50 -5.73
N ASP A 26 40.66 -22.29 -6.17
CA ASP A 26 40.99 -21.88 -7.53
C ASP A 26 42.50 -21.48 -7.58
N GLU A 27 43.15 -21.81 -8.68
CA GLU A 27 44.41 -21.22 -9.06
C GLU A 27 44.25 -19.71 -9.23
N ASP A 28 45.27 -18.94 -8.90
CA ASP A 28 45.23 -17.50 -9.07
C ASP A 28 44.94 -17.14 -10.53
N ILE A 29 43.80 -16.51 -10.75
CA ILE A 29 43.40 -16.07 -12.10
C ILE A 29 43.93 -14.66 -12.31
N GLU A 30 44.75 -14.47 -13.32
CA GLU A 30 45.17 -13.15 -13.76
C GLU A 30 44.00 -12.43 -14.42
N LEU A 31 43.42 -11.45 -13.71
CA LEU A 31 42.35 -10.61 -14.23
C LEU A 31 42.96 -9.32 -14.81
N PRO A 32 42.50 -8.86 -15.98
CA PRO A 32 42.82 -7.52 -16.43
C PRO A 32 42.38 -6.50 -15.39
N PRO A 33 43.06 -5.34 -15.25
CA PRO A 33 42.70 -4.30 -14.34
C PRO A 33 41.23 -3.94 -14.54
N ASN A 34 40.39 -4.34 -13.59
CA ASN A 34 38.96 -4.06 -13.65
C ASN A 34 38.70 -2.68 -13.07
N VAL A 35 38.15 -1.82 -13.86
CA VAL A 35 37.47 -0.62 -13.35
C VAL A 35 36.14 -1.09 -12.78
N SER A 36 36.06 -1.28 -11.48
CA SER A 36 34.80 -1.47 -10.81
C SER A 36 34.05 -0.14 -10.84
N TYR A 37 33.01 -0.08 -11.64
CA TYR A 37 32.03 0.99 -11.53
C TYR A 37 31.10 0.63 -10.36
N ASP A 38 31.33 1.24 -9.21
CA ASP A 38 30.29 1.34 -8.20
C ASP A 38 29.21 2.26 -8.79
N ASN A 39 28.18 1.64 -9.35
CA ASN A 39 27.00 2.36 -9.75
C ASN A 39 26.27 2.83 -8.49
N LEU A 40 26.62 4.02 -8.01
CA LEU A 40 25.91 4.78 -6.99
C LEU A 40 24.54 5.32 -7.49
N ASP A 41 24.10 4.88 -8.66
CA ASP A 41 22.87 5.32 -9.30
C ASP A 41 21.63 4.64 -8.71
N GLY A 42 21.33 4.90 -7.44
CA GLY A 42 20.00 4.73 -6.90
C GLY A 42 19.09 5.80 -7.52
N TYR A 43 17.98 5.42 -8.13
CA TYR A 43 16.92 6.35 -8.50
C TYR A 43 15.60 5.92 -7.86
N ASN A 44 14.82 6.89 -7.46
CA ASN A 44 13.42 6.70 -7.08
C ASN A 44 12.58 7.61 -7.97
N ARG A 45 11.77 7.02 -8.82
CA ARG A 45 10.88 7.73 -9.74
C ARG A 45 9.45 7.47 -9.37
N LYS A 46 8.70 8.53 -9.06
CA LYS A 46 7.27 8.48 -8.80
C LYS A 46 6.55 9.30 -9.86
N LEU A 47 5.64 8.65 -10.57
CA LEU A 47 4.77 9.27 -11.54
C LEU A 47 3.35 9.26 -10.99
N TYR A 48 2.71 10.41 -10.96
CA TYR A 48 1.35 10.58 -10.49
C TYR A 48 0.56 11.41 -11.49
N TYR A 49 -0.61 10.93 -11.88
CA TYR A 49 -1.57 11.71 -12.65
C TYR A 49 -2.93 11.64 -11.99
N GLU A 50 -3.60 12.75 -12.03
CA GLU A 50 -4.94 12.91 -11.51
C GLU A 50 -5.79 13.66 -12.53
N PHE A 51 -7.00 13.17 -12.67
CA PHE A 51 -8.04 13.85 -13.42
C PHE A 51 -9.27 13.96 -12.53
N SER A 52 -9.81 15.16 -12.38
CA SER A 52 -11.00 15.40 -11.58
C SER A 52 -12.00 16.29 -12.29
N VAL A 53 -13.28 16.02 -12.05
CA VAL A 53 -14.40 16.85 -12.48
C VAL A 53 -15.24 17.16 -11.25
N GLU A 54 -15.46 18.44 -11.01
CA GLU A 54 -16.29 18.92 -9.92
C GLU A 54 -17.51 19.67 -10.48
N TYR A 55 -18.65 19.38 -9.90
CA TYR A 55 -19.91 20.08 -10.17
C TYR A 55 -20.44 20.64 -8.86
N ASN A 56 -20.69 21.94 -8.83
CA ASN A 56 -21.24 22.63 -7.68
C ASN A 56 -22.42 23.50 -8.14
N ARG A 57 -23.58 23.31 -7.51
CA ARG A 57 -24.77 24.08 -7.85
C ARG A 57 -25.72 24.24 -6.67
N SER A 58 -26.26 25.46 -6.57
CA SER A 58 -27.31 25.81 -5.63
C SER A 58 -28.64 26.02 -6.35
N PHE A 59 -29.69 25.41 -5.84
CA PHE A 59 -31.08 25.52 -6.34
C PHE A 59 -31.95 26.05 -5.20
N GLY A 60 -32.05 27.35 -5.06
CA GLY A 60 -32.72 27.96 -3.93
C GLY A 60 -32.06 27.58 -2.62
N SER A 61 -32.74 26.79 -1.79
CA SER A 61 -32.20 26.33 -0.51
C SER A 61 -31.47 24.98 -0.58
N HIS A 62 -31.28 24.41 -1.75
CA HIS A 62 -30.63 23.14 -1.97
C HIS A 62 -29.25 23.37 -2.56
N ASN A 63 -28.23 22.80 -1.92
CA ASN A 63 -26.85 22.85 -2.43
C ASN A 63 -26.40 21.42 -2.72
N VAL A 64 -25.89 21.21 -3.93
CA VAL A 64 -25.35 19.91 -4.37
C VAL A 64 -23.93 20.12 -4.85
N THR A 65 -23.02 19.29 -4.35
CA THR A 65 -21.68 19.18 -4.91
C THR A 65 -21.43 17.72 -5.31
N ALA A 66 -20.89 17.52 -6.49
CA ALA A 66 -20.46 16.21 -6.97
C ALA A 66 -19.02 16.29 -7.46
N LEU A 67 -18.23 15.29 -7.10
CA LEU A 67 -16.85 15.12 -7.53
C LEU A 67 -16.69 13.71 -8.12
N ALA A 68 -16.08 13.65 -9.28
CA ALA A 68 -15.53 12.42 -9.84
C ALA A 68 -14.02 12.61 -10.04
N LEU A 69 -13.22 11.69 -9.50
CA LEU A 69 -11.78 11.78 -9.55
C LEU A 69 -11.21 10.41 -9.94
N MET A 70 -10.21 10.42 -10.79
CA MET A 70 -9.40 9.27 -11.13
C MET A 70 -7.94 9.64 -10.92
N ASN A 71 -7.20 8.81 -10.19
CA ASN A 71 -5.76 8.96 -10.09
C ASN A 71 -5.04 7.64 -10.38
N ARG A 72 -3.81 7.76 -10.81
CA ARG A 72 -2.91 6.63 -10.99
C ARG A 72 -1.50 7.00 -10.56
N GLN A 73 -0.92 6.14 -9.76
CA GLN A 73 0.45 6.28 -9.29
C GLN A 73 1.29 5.11 -9.80
N VAL A 74 2.47 5.44 -10.29
CA VAL A 74 3.52 4.48 -10.64
C VAL A 74 4.76 4.85 -9.85
N SER A 75 5.30 3.92 -9.08
CA SER A 75 6.56 4.11 -8.34
C SER A 75 7.57 3.09 -8.85
N ASP A 76 8.74 3.58 -9.23
CA ASP A 76 9.85 2.79 -9.73
C ASP A 76 11.11 3.14 -8.93
N SER A 77 11.79 2.15 -8.39
CA SER A 77 13.00 2.31 -7.59
C SER A 77 14.05 1.31 -8.00
N LYS A 78 15.28 1.76 -8.16
CA LYS A 78 16.42 0.89 -8.47
C LYS A 78 16.92 0.10 -7.26
N ASP A 79 16.55 0.52 -6.04
CA ASP A 79 16.96 -0.17 -4.82
C ASP A 79 16.31 -1.54 -4.61
N ASP A 80 15.28 -1.86 -5.40
CA ASP A 80 14.66 -3.18 -5.39
C ASP A 80 15.53 -4.17 -6.18
N LYS A 81 16.57 -4.68 -5.53
CA LYS A 81 17.59 -5.56 -6.12
C LYS A 81 17.04 -6.87 -6.67
N VAL A 82 15.83 -7.25 -6.27
CA VAL A 82 15.23 -8.55 -6.56
C VAL A 82 14.20 -8.47 -7.69
N ILE A 83 13.44 -7.39 -7.81
CA ILE A 83 12.32 -7.32 -8.75
C ILE A 83 12.23 -5.94 -9.39
N LYS A 84 12.66 -5.85 -10.66
CA LYS A 84 12.68 -4.62 -11.47
C LYS A 84 11.32 -4.20 -12.04
N PHE A 85 10.23 -4.43 -11.30
CA PHE A 85 8.90 -4.03 -11.76
C PHE A 85 8.38 -2.83 -10.97
N PRO A 86 7.93 -1.78 -11.65
CA PRO A 86 7.32 -0.64 -10.99
C PRO A 86 6.08 -1.03 -10.16
N SER A 87 5.83 -0.30 -9.09
CA SER A 87 4.62 -0.45 -8.29
C SER A 87 3.49 0.40 -8.87
N TYR A 88 2.28 -0.16 -8.92
CA TYR A 88 1.10 0.48 -9.52
C TYR A 88 -0.04 0.57 -8.52
N ARG A 89 -0.64 1.75 -8.45
CA ARG A 89 -1.89 1.99 -7.74
C ARG A 89 -2.81 2.82 -8.61
N GLU A 90 -4.09 2.47 -8.63
CA GLU A 90 -5.12 3.18 -9.37
C GLU A 90 -6.34 3.37 -8.46
N GLU A 91 -6.95 4.55 -8.53
CA GLU A 91 -8.07 4.88 -7.68
C GLU A 91 -9.10 5.73 -8.44
N TRP A 92 -10.35 5.35 -8.29
CA TRP A 92 -11.52 6.05 -8.78
C TRP A 92 -12.38 6.47 -7.60
N VAL A 93 -12.65 7.74 -7.49
CA VAL A 93 -13.40 8.31 -6.37
C VAL A 93 -14.61 9.06 -6.91
N GLY A 94 -15.77 8.75 -6.35
CA GLY A 94 -16.99 9.53 -6.53
C GLY A 94 -17.44 10.08 -5.17
N ARG A 95 -17.78 11.35 -5.13
CA ARG A 95 -18.31 12.02 -3.94
C ARG A 95 -19.52 12.85 -4.33
N VAL A 96 -20.59 12.75 -3.57
CA VAL A 96 -21.77 13.61 -3.69
C VAL A 96 -22.10 14.14 -2.31
N THR A 97 -22.24 15.45 -2.19
CA THR A 97 -22.73 16.11 -0.99
C THR A 97 -24.03 16.84 -1.28
N TYR A 98 -24.92 16.79 -0.33
CA TYR A 98 -26.20 17.47 -0.39
C TYR A 98 -26.48 18.21 0.89
N ASN A 99 -26.93 19.44 0.77
CA ASN A 99 -27.28 20.31 1.89
C ASN A 99 -28.62 20.99 1.59
N TRP A 100 -29.57 20.86 2.49
CA TRP A 100 -30.84 21.58 2.42
C TRP A 100 -31.01 22.53 3.60
N LYS A 101 -31.06 23.83 3.31
CA LYS A 101 -31.22 24.90 4.29
C LYS A 101 -30.18 24.86 5.43
N GLU A 102 -29.04 24.24 5.21
CA GLU A 102 -28.04 23.94 6.22
C GLU A 102 -28.54 23.11 7.43
N ARG A 103 -29.72 22.52 7.31
CA ARG A 103 -30.34 21.70 8.36
C ARG A 103 -30.11 20.23 8.12
N TYR A 104 -30.30 19.78 6.91
CA TYR A 104 -30.14 18.38 6.53
C TYR A 104 -28.94 18.26 5.62
N LEU A 105 -28.00 17.45 6.05
CA LEU A 105 -26.72 17.22 5.37
C LEU A 105 -26.64 15.75 5.01
N ALA A 106 -26.25 15.45 3.79
CA ALA A 106 -26.00 14.09 3.35
C ALA A 106 -24.73 14.06 2.50
N GLU A 107 -23.94 13.04 2.69
CA GLU A 107 -22.73 12.81 1.89
C GLU A 107 -22.63 11.33 1.55
N MET A 108 -22.25 11.05 0.31
CA MET A 108 -21.92 9.72 -0.17
C MET A 108 -20.57 9.77 -0.84
N ASN A 109 -19.69 8.86 -0.45
CA ASN A 109 -18.42 8.65 -1.11
C ASN A 109 -18.31 7.20 -1.56
N ILE A 110 -17.73 6.98 -2.73
CA ILE A 110 -17.40 5.67 -3.27
C ILE A 110 -15.95 5.73 -3.72
N SER A 111 -15.12 4.83 -3.21
CA SER A 111 -13.77 4.61 -3.72
C SER A 111 -13.66 3.21 -4.31
N TYR A 112 -13.15 3.13 -5.53
CA TYR A 112 -12.83 1.90 -6.23
C TYR A 112 -11.33 1.91 -6.49
N THR A 113 -10.57 1.17 -5.66
CA THR A 113 -9.11 1.25 -5.58
C THR A 113 -8.49 -0.07 -5.99
N GLY A 114 -7.49 0.01 -6.88
CA GLY A 114 -6.69 -1.13 -7.35
C GLY A 114 -5.28 -1.12 -6.78
N SER A 115 -4.82 -2.28 -6.30
CA SER A 115 -3.46 -2.53 -5.84
C SER A 115 -2.85 -3.70 -6.60
N GLU A 116 -1.60 -3.56 -7.02
CA GLU A 116 -0.83 -4.62 -7.69
C GLU A 116 -0.44 -5.77 -6.76
N LYS A 117 -0.52 -5.55 -5.44
CA LYS A 117 -0.14 -6.55 -4.44
C LYS A 117 -1.02 -7.81 -4.45
N PHE A 118 -2.15 -7.74 -5.14
CA PHE A 118 -3.11 -8.83 -5.24
C PHE A 118 -3.15 -9.47 -6.62
N ALA A 119 -3.54 -10.73 -6.67
CA ALA A 119 -3.71 -11.49 -7.91
C ALA A 119 -4.77 -10.86 -8.82
N ARG A 120 -4.70 -11.16 -10.12
CA ARG A 120 -5.71 -10.73 -11.10
C ARG A 120 -7.10 -11.20 -10.64
N GLY A 121 -8.06 -10.28 -10.59
CA GLY A 121 -9.42 -10.52 -10.07
C GLY A 121 -9.61 -10.14 -8.59
N GLN A 122 -8.54 -9.99 -7.79
CA GLN A 122 -8.58 -9.54 -6.40
C GLN A 122 -8.02 -8.12 -6.20
N ARG A 123 -7.49 -7.51 -7.28
CA ARG A 123 -6.78 -6.22 -7.22
C ARG A 123 -7.65 -5.06 -6.79
N PHE A 124 -8.91 -5.03 -7.21
CA PHE A 124 -9.80 -3.89 -6.99
C PHE A 124 -10.74 -4.13 -5.83
N GLY A 125 -10.79 -3.17 -4.92
CA GLY A 125 -11.72 -3.12 -3.80
C GLY A 125 -12.69 -1.95 -3.93
N LEU A 126 -13.97 -2.16 -3.58
CA LEU A 126 -15.01 -1.12 -3.53
C LEU A 126 -15.28 -0.74 -2.08
N PHE A 127 -15.12 0.56 -1.77
CA PHE A 127 -15.20 1.10 -0.43
C PHE A 127 -16.20 2.26 -0.37
N PRO A 128 -17.51 1.97 -0.19
CA PRO A 128 -18.53 3.00 -0.03
C PRO A 128 -18.55 3.57 1.39
N SER A 129 -18.91 4.85 1.51
CA SER A 129 -19.23 5.48 2.79
C SER A 129 -20.39 6.47 2.63
N TYR A 130 -21.17 6.63 3.69
CA TYR A 130 -22.33 7.52 3.76
C TYR A 130 -22.30 8.28 5.06
N SER A 131 -22.67 9.53 5.04
CA SER A 131 -22.90 10.31 6.25
C SER A 131 -24.18 11.13 6.14
N LEU A 132 -24.85 11.23 7.27
CA LEU A 132 -26.06 12.04 7.43
C LEU A 132 -25.85 12.96 8.63
N GLY A 133 -26.28 14.21 8.47
CA GLY A 133 -26.24 15.22 9.52
C GLY A 133 -27.58 15.95 9.62
N TRP A 134 -28.05 16.18 10.83
CA TRP A 134 -29.23 16.99 11.10
C TRP A 134 -28.89 18.07 12.12
N ARG A 135 -28.95 19.32 11.71
CA ARG A 135 -28.81 20.49 12.59
C ARG A 135 -30.17 20.84 13.17
N ALA A 136 -30.54 20.17 14.25
CA ALA A 136 -31.83 20.33 14.90
C ALA A 136 -32.02 21.76 15.46
N SER A 137 -30.94 22.44 15.90
CA SER A 137 -30.99 23.84 16.35
C SER A 137 -31.52 24.82 15.30
N GLU A 138 -31.36 24.49 14.00
CA GLU A 138 -31.85 25.37 12.91
C GLU A 138 -33.34 25.12 12.58
N GLU A 139 -34.00 24.17 13.23
CA GLU A 139 -35.44 23.97 13.06
C GLU A 139 -36.22 25.12 13.68
N PRO A 140 -37.23 25.69 12.97
CA PRO A 140 -37.96 26.85 13.42
C PRO A 140 -38.60 26.69 14.80
N PHE A 141 -39.08 25.48 15.13
CA PHE A 141 -39.71 25.19 16.43
C PHE A 141 -38.68 25.14 17.56
N ILE A 142 -37.47 24.63 17.34
CA ILE A 142 -36.42 24.61 18.36
C ILE A 142 -35.83 26.01 18.52
N LYS A 143 -35.51 26.68 17.43
CA LYS A 143 -34.92 28.04 17.45
C LYS A 143 -35.84 29.03 18.18
N LYS A 144 -37.17 28.91 18.02
CA LYS A 144 -38.14 29.79 18.64
C LYS A 144 -38.26 29.58 20.18
N HIS A 145 -38.10 28.34 20.68
CA HIS A 145 -38.37 28.02 22.06
C HIS A 145 -37.12 27.98 22.93
N VAL A 146 -35.99 27.58 22.42
CA VAL A 146 -34.75 27.35 23.17
C VAL A 146 -33.51 27.93 22.53
N GLY A 147 -33.63 28.72 21.44
CA GLY A 147 -32.49 29.24 20.68
C GLY A 147 -31.53 30.10 21.47
N ASP A 148 -31.99 30.77 22.53
CA ASP A 148 -31.13 31.57 23.42
C ASP A 148 -30.19 30.73 24.29
N VAL A 149 -30.61 29.51 24.62
CA VAL A 149 -29.87 28.56 25.46
C VAL A 149 -29.13 27.57 24.59
N LEU A 150 -29.83 26.95 23.63
CA LEU A 150 -29.33 25.92 22.77
C LEU A 150 -28.90 26.53 21.41
N THR A 151 -27.62 26.89 21.33
CA THR A 151 -27.07 27.60 20.19
C THR A 151 -26.67 26.67 19.04
N ASN A 152 -26.32 25.42 19.36
CA ASN A 152 -26.08 24.37 18.38
C ASN A 152 -26.61 23.03 18.90
N LEU A 153 -27.34 22.33 18.07
CA LEU A 153 -27.69 20.92 18.29
C LEU A 153 -27.64 20.22 16.95
N LYS A 154 -26.65 19.33 16.82
CA LYS A 154 -26.44 18.58 15.58
C LYS A 154 -26.26 17.11 15.89
N PHE A 155 -27.02 16.29 15.18
CA PHE A 155 -26.86 14.85 15.15
C PHE A 155 -26.15 14.47 13.87
N ARG A 156 -25.22 13.53 13.97
CA ARG A 156 -24.51 12.98 12.83
C ARG A 156 -24.40 11.47 12.91
N TYR A 157 -24.55 10.83 11.80
CA TYR A 157 -24.31 9.41 11.66
C TYR A 157 -23.46 9.16 10.42
N SER A 158 -22.45 8.34 10.56
CA SER A 158 -21.64 7.89 9.41
C SER A 158 -21.48 6.37 9.43
N TYR A 159 -21.48 5.83 8.23
CA TYR A 159 -21.16 4.46 7.91
C TYR A 159 -20.09 4.46 6.83
N GLY A 160 -19.05 3.64 6.96
CA GLY A 160 -18.02 3.54 5.95
C GLY A 160 -17.36 2.17 5.92
N LYS A 161 -17.02 1.74 4.71
CA LYS A 161 -16.09 0.64 4.48
C LYS A 161 -14.75 1.22 4.07
N VAL A 162 -13.67 0.74 4.68
CA VAL A 162 -12.28 1.14 4.37
C VAL A 162 -11.50 -0.11 4.05
N GLY A 163 -10.74 -0.06 2.95
CA GLY A 163 -9.81 -1.12 2.56
C GLY A 163 -8.37 -0.76 2.93
N SER A 164 -7.59 -1.77 3.29
CA SER A 164 -6.15 -1.65 3.49
C SER A 164 -5.42 -2.77 2.76
N ASP A 165 -4.33 -2.42 2.09
CA ASP A 165 -3.37 -3.34 1.49
C ASP A 165 -1.99 -3.27 2.18
N ALA A 166 -1.93 -2.60 3.35
CA ALA A 166 -0.67 -2.32 4.03
C ALA A 166 0.09 -3.60 4.43
N ALA A 167 -0.64 -4.61 4.94
CA ALA A 167 -0.06 -5.88 5.36
C ALA A 167 0.19 -6.86 4.19
N ALA A 168 -0.30 -6.54 2.98
CA ALA A 168 -0.08 -7.39 1.82
C ALA A 168 1.36 -7.24 1.32
N ALA A 169 2.09 -8.35 1.30
CA ALA A 169 3.38 -8.40 0.65
C ALA A 169 3.21 -8.38 -0.87
N ARG A 170 4.13 -7.71 -1.54
CA ARG A 170 4.21 -7.74 -3.00
C ARG A 170 4.55 -9.17 -3.44
N TRP A 171 3.90 -9.65 -4.49
CA TRP A 171 4.12 -10.99 -5.07
C TRP A 171 3.64 -12.18 -4.23
N ASN A 172 2.86 -11.93 -3.19
CA ASN A 172 2.28 -12.98 -2.35
C ASN A 172 1.48 -14.05 -3.12
N TYR A 173 1.05 -13.71 -4.34
CA TYR A 173 0.28 -14.55 -5.24
C TYR A 173 1.13 -15.27 -6.31
N ILE A 174 2.47 -15.15 -6.25
CA ILE A 174 3.41 -15.81 -7.17
C ILE A 174 4.24 -16.80 -6.37
N GLN A 175 4.43 -18.00 -6.90
CA GLN A 175 5.36 -18.96 -6.33
C GLN A 175 6.78 -18.49 -6.60
N LEU A 176 7.51 -18.21 -5.53
CA LEU A 176 8.91 -17.79 -5.58
C LEU A 176 9.81 -18.99 -5.27
N PHE A 177 11.02 -18.95 -5.82
CA PHE A 177 12.06 -19.92 -5.57
C PHE A 177 13.26 -19.22 -4.94
N ASN A 178 13.80 -19.78 -3.87
CA ASN A 178 14.95 -19.26 -3.16
C ASN A 178 16.21 -19.99 -3.63
N SER A 179 17.30 -19.27 -3.84
CA SER A 179 18.59 -19.89 -4.15
C SER A 179 19.18 -20.53 -2.90
N LEU A 180 19.59 -21.78 -3.00
CA LEU A 180 20.33 -22.51 -1.98
C LEU A 180 21.84 -22.52 -2.26
N GLY A 181 22.30 -21.72 -3.26
CA GLY A 181 23.68 -21.75 -3.71
C GLY A 181 23.87 -22.62 -4.94
N SER A 182 24.94 -23.36 -4.99
CA SER A 182 25.24 -24.27 -6.11
C SER A 182 25.72 -25.61 -5.62
N ILE A 183 25.48 -26.63 -6.41
CA ILE A 183 26.05 -27.97 -6.23
C ILE A 183 27.12 -28.18 -7.27
N GLU A 184 28.21 -28.81 -6.88
CA GLU A 184 29.29 -29.23 -7.79
C GLU A 184 28.94 -30.56 -8.41
N LEU A 185 28.88 -30.61 -9.73
CA LEU A 185 28.65 -31.83 -10.50
C LEU A 185 29.87 -32.05 -11.40
N GLY A 186 30.40 -33.26 -11.38
CA GLY A 186 31.53 -33.63 -12.21
C GLY A 186 32.51 -34.59 -11.51
N ASN A 187 33.62 -34.82 -12.17
CA ASN A 187 34.73 -35.61 -11.66
C ASN A 187 36.02 -34.77 -11.63
N THR A 188 37.13 -35.38 -11.27
CA THR A 188 38.45 -34.74 -11.22
C THR A 188 38.93 -34.10 -12.53
N GLN A 189 38.24 -34.31 -13.63
CA GLN A 189 38.57 -33.73 -14.96
C GLN A 189 37.71 -32.56 -15.37
N GLY A 190 36.63 -32.27 -14.63
CA GLY A 190 35.80 -31.09 -14.85
C GLY A 190 34.68 -30.98 -13.83
N VAL A 191 34.60 -29.86 -13.17
CA VAL A 191 33.54 -29.52 -12.19
C VAL A 191 32.61 -28.48 -12.83
N THR A 192 31.30 -28.76 -12.78
CA THR A 192 30.28 -27.82 -13.20
C THR A 192 29.49 -27.38 -11.97
N HIS A 193 29.42 -26.07 -11.73
CA HIS A 193 28.58 -25.51 -10.68
C HIS A 193 27.15 -25.34 -11.22
N SER A 194 26.23 -26.13 -10.66
CA SER A 194 24.80 -26.04 -10.99
C SER A 194 24.06 -25.28 -9.89
N PRO A 195 23.31 -24.21 -10.20
CA PRO A 195 22.54 -23.48 -9.19
C PRO A 195 21.46 -24.38 -8.58
N LEU A 196 21.33 -24.31 -7.28
CA LEU A 196 20.34 -25.06 -6.51
C LEU A 196 19.23 -24.11 -6.04
N TYR A 197 17.99 -24.52 -6.21
CA TYR A 197 16.81 -23.75 -5.80
C TYR A 197 15.90 -24.59 -4.92
N THR A 198 15.25 -23.95 -3.96
CA THR A 198 14.14 -24.53 -3.20
C THR A 198 12.88 -23.69 -3.42
N GLU A 199 11.73 -24.32 -3.26
CA GLU A 199 10.46 -23.62 -3.24
C GLU A 199 10.42 -22.68 -2.03
N GLY A 200 9.95 -21.45 -2.25
CA GLY A 200 9.61 -20.52 -1.20
C GLY A 200 8.22 -20.78 -0.63
N ASP A 201 7.64 -19.79 0.04
CA ASP A 201 6.30 -19.88 0.58
C ASP A 201 5.26 -20.16 -0.50
N ILE A 202 4.28 -21.01 -0.18
CA ILE A 202 3.19 -21.34 -1.11
C ILE A 202 2.41 -20.08 -1.46
N ALA A 203 2.26 -19.83 -2.77
CA ALA A 203 1.56 -18.67 -3.31
C ALA A 203 0.10 -18.60 -2.86
N ASN A 204 -0.37 -17.41 -2.47
CA ASN A 204 -1.76 -17.17 -2.10
C ASN A 204 -2.50 -16.38 -3.19
N LEU A 205 -3.16 -17.08 -4.10
CA LEU A 205 -3.95 -16.48 -5.18
C LEU A 205 -5.25 -15.79 -4.70
N THR A 206 -5.70 -16.09 -3.48
CA THR A 206 -6.96 -15.59 -2.91
C THR A 206 -6.76 -14.40 -1.98
N SER A 207 -5.52 -13.97 -1.79
CA SER A 207 -5.21 -12.77 -0.99
C SER A 207 -5.97 -11.55 -1.51
N THR A 208 -6.62 -10.82 -0.61
CA THR A 208 -7.45 -9.65 -0.91
C THR A 208 -7.30 -8.57 0.17
N TRP A 209 -7.99 -7.46 -0.03
CA TRP A 209 -8.01 -6.32 0.86
C TRP A 209 -8.47 -6.68 2.27
N GLU A 210 -7.79 -6.16 3.28
CA GLU A 210 -8.36 -6.06 4.63
C GLU A 210 -9.49 -5.04 4.61
N LYS A 211 -10.62 -5.34 5.26
CA LYS A 211 -11.82 -4.50 5.24
C LYS A 211 -12.24 -4.11 6.64
N ALA A 212 -12.30 -2.80 6.90
CA ALA A 212 -12.86 -2.26 8.12
C ALA A 212 -14.23 -1.65 7.84
N THR A 213 -15.25 -2.09 8.56
CA THR A 213 -16.59 -1.48 8.57
C THR A 213 -16.71 -0.62 9.82
N LYS A 214 -17.00 0.66 9.62
CA LYS A 214 -17.06 1.66 10.68
C LYS A 214 -18.46 2.28 10.74
N HIS A 215 -18.96 2.43 11.95
CA HIS A 215 -20.16 3.19 12.28
C HIS A 215 -19.76 4.24 13.30
N ASN A 216 -20.23 5.45 13.12
CA ASN A 216 -20.06 6.52 14.11
C ASN A 216 -21.37 7.28 14.24
N PHE A 217 -21.83 7.49 15.47
CA PHE A 217 -22.93 8.36 15.82
C PHE A 217 -22.39 9.48 16.71
N GLY A 218 -22.60 10.73 16.30
CA GLY A 218 -22.13 11.91 17.01
C GLY A 218 -23.26 12.85 17.37
N ILE A 219 -23.14 13.49 18.52
CA ILE A 219 -24.01 14.57 18.98
C ILE A 219 -23.13 15.77 19.32
N GLU A 220 -23.44 16.92 18.74
CA GLU A 220 -22.80 18.18 19.03
C GLU A 220 -23.82 19.11 19.68
N ILE A 221 -23.51 19.64 20.87
CA ILE A 221 -24.39 20.49 21.67
C ILE A 221 -23.63 21.78 22.02
N GLY A 222 -24.12 22.91 21.55
CA GLY A 222 -23.63 24.23 21.92
C GLY A 222 -24.63 24.93 22.86
N LEU A 223 -24.16 25.43 23.98
CA LEU A 223 -24.97 26.10 24.98
C LEU A 223 -24.46 27.53 25.24
N TRP A 224 -25.37 28.51 25.22
CA TRP A 224 -25.11 29.94 25.52
C TRP A 224 -23.96 30.57 24.73
N ASN A 225 -23.58 30.03 23.60
CA ASN A 225 -22.34 30.44 22.86
C ASN A 225 -21.05 30.39 23.72
N LYS A 226 -21.05 29.59 24.80
CA LYS A 226 -19.90 29.50 25.72
C LYS A 226 -19.43 28.09 25.98
N LEU A 227 -20.28 27.11 25.78
CA LEU A 227 -19.97 25.72 26.06
C LEU A 227 -20.33 24.87 24.85
N ASP A 228 -19.35 24.14 24.33
CA ASP A 228 -19.52 23.15 23.27
C ASP A 228 -19.18 21.75 23.81
N LEU A 229 -20.13 20.83 23.66
CA LEU A 229 -20.01 19.44 24.03
C LEU A 229 -20.12 18.58 22.78
N THR A 230 -19.23 17.64 22.62
CA THR A 230 -19.28 16.65 21.54
C THR A 230 -19.20 15.25 22.14
N LEU A 231 -20.14 14.41 21.77
CA LEU A 231 -20.17 12.99 22.13
C LEU A 231 -20.15 12.17 20.85
N ASP A 232 -19.20 11.23 20.79
CA ASP A 232 -19.06 10.28 19.69
C ASP A 232 -19.14 8.85 20.18
N LEU A 233 -20.01 8.06 19.56
CA LEU A 233 -20.13 6.64 19.78
C LEU A 233 -19.71 5.92 18.50
N PHE A 234 -18.71 5.06 18.58
CA PHE A 234 -18.21 4.37 17.40
C PHE A 234 -18.18 2.85 17.57
N LYS A 235 -18.28 2.18 16.42
CA LYS A 235 -18.08 0.74 16.32
C LYS A 235 -17.30 0.46 15.04
N GLU A 236 -16.21 -0.27 15.19
CA GLU A 236 -15.40 -0.75 14.07
C GLU A 236 -15.34 -2.28 14.10
N ASN A 237 -15.55 -2.89 12.94
CA ASN A 237 -15.31 -4.31 12.73
C ASN A 237 -14.37 -4.46 11.54
N ARG A 238 -13.17 -4.95 11.80
CA ARG A 238 -12.15 -5.23 10.77
C ARG A 238 -12.09 -6.72 10.52
N LYS A 239 -12.20 -7.10 9.25
CA LYS A 239 -12.18 -8.47 8.75
C LYS A 239 -11.14 -8.65 7.67
N ASP A 240 -10.91 -9.90 7.34
CA ASP A 240 -9.98 -10.28 6.28
C ASP A 240 -8.54 -9.79 6.56
N ILE A 241 -8.15 -9.64 7.85
CA ILE A 241 -6.80 -9.22 8.23
C ILE A 241 -5.81 -10.30 7.77
N LEU A 242 -4.77 -9.89 7.07
CA LEU A 242 -3.71 -10.77 6.61
C LEU A 242 -2.86 -11.23 7.80
N MET A 243 -2.77 -12.54 7.97
CA MET A 243 -2.01 -13.18 9.04
C MET A 243 -1.20 -14.34 8.47
N THR A 244 0.08 -14.41 8.84
CA THR A 244 0.91 -15.58 8.53
C THR A 244 0.48 -16.74 9.44
N PRO A 245 0.18 -17.93 8.89
CA PRO A 245 -0.16 -19.11 9.69
C PRO A 245 1.01 -19.49 10.62
N GLN A 246 0.76 -19.53 11.92
CA GLN A 246 1.78 -19.86 12.92
C GLN A 246 1.96 -21.37 13.11
N THR A 247 0.93 -22.14 12.79
CA THR A 247 0.92 -23.60 12.97
C THR A 247 0.66 -24.28 11.63
N THR A 248 1.74 -24.62 10.96
CA THR A 248 1.69 -25.50 9.78
C THR A 248 2.25 -26.86 10.18
N SER A 249 1.53 -27.93 9.87
CA SER A 249 2.04 -29.26 10.12
C SER A 249 3.32 -29.49 9.32
N SER A 250 4.37 -30.03 9.96
CA SER A 250 5.61 -30.38 9.28
C SER A 250 5.44 -31.39 8.14
N ILE A 251 4.31 -32.13 8.15
CA ILE A 251 3.96 -33.08 7.09
C ILE A 251 3.75 -32.37 5.74
N VAL A 252 3.35 -31.09 5.75
CA VAL A 252 3.14 -30.31 4.52
C VAL A 252 4.47 -30.02 3.82
N GLY A 253 5.58 -29.95 4.57
CA GLY A 253 6.93 -29.69 4.03
C GLY A 253 7.12 -28.31 3.42
N ALA A 254 6.17 -27.38 3.60
CA ALA A 254 6.22 -26.02 3.05
C ALA A 254 5.62 -25.00 4.02
N THR A 255 6.01 -23.75 3.87
CA THR A 255 5.46 -22.59 4.56
C THR A 255 4.41 -21.90 3.68
N PHE A 256 3.48 -21.18 4.31
CA PHE A 256 2.42 -20.51 3.62
C PHE A 256 2.59 -18.97 3.72
N ASN A 257 2.33 -18.31 2.64
CA ASN A 257 2.14 -16.87 2.63
C ASN A 257 0.94 -16.45 3.52
N ALA A 258 0.92 -15.17 3.91
CA ALA A 258 -0.17 -14.62 4.71
C ALA A 258 -1.54 -14.84 4.05
N ILE A 259 -2.54 -15.18 4.85
CA ILE A 259 -3.92 -15.42 4.45
C ILE A 259 -4.88 -14.46 5.15
N ASN A 260 -5.99 -14.11 4.49
CA ASN A 260 -7.04 -13.25 5.03
C ASN A 260 -7.91 -14.03 6.03
N ARG A 261 -7.58 -14.00 7.33
CA ARG A 261 -8.27 -14.77 8.36
C ARG A 261 -8.57 -14.03 9.64
N GLY A 262 -7.84 -12.95 9.93
CA GLY A 262 -7.99 -12.21 11.18
C GLY A 262 -9.27 -11.37 11.22
N GLU A 263 -9.86 -11.24 12.41
CA GLU A 263 -10.97 -10.35 12.71
C GLU A 263 -10.68 -9.60 14.01
N THR A 264 -10.98 -8.29 14.03
CA THR A 264 -10.95 -7.47 15.25
C THR A 264 -12.19 -6.61 15.34
N LYS A 265 -12.65 -6.36 16.57
CA LYS A 265 -13.79 -5.50 16.89
C LYS A 265 -13.37 -4.45 17.90
N ASN A 266 -13.74 -3.21 17.63
CA ASN A 266 -13.48 -2.07 18.49
C ASN A 266 -14.76 -1.24 18.62
N HIS A 267 -15.03 -0.69 19.82
CA HIS A 267 -16.17 0.19 20.09
C HIS A 267 -15.85 1.10 21.26
N GLY A 268 -16.47 2.25 21.27
CA GLY A 268 -16.32 3.24 22.32
C GLY A 268 -17.32 4.38 22.19
#